data_482fb4b807deee338d85083270e16dfe
#
_entry.id   482fb4b807deee338d85083270e16dfe
#
_cell.length_a   1.000
_cell.length_b   1.000
_cell.length_c   1.000
_cell.angle_alpha   90.00
_cell.angle_beta   90.00
_cell.angle_gamma   90.00
#
_symmetry.space_group_name_H-M   'P 1'
#
loop_
_entity.id
_entity.type
_entity.pdbx_description
1 polymer ?
#
loop_
_entity_poly.entity_id
_entity_poly.type
_entity_poly.pdbx_seq_one_letter_code
_entity_poly.pdbx_strand_id
1 'polypeptide(L)'
;GDVYKRQGYDRVIVEPSGIYDVDEFFDVLRDDPIDRWYEIGNVITVVDAKLEEKLSDEADYLLASEAANAGCIVLSRSQEASEKEIENTVSHLNAAMEKVQCKRRFKDEIVVKDWTAFDEADYETFLSCGYVPENYRKMHIEEGETFKSLYFMNLDKTTDEIIEAAKHILEDKECGRVFRVKGFLKDEAGEWLELNATHQEMRICPIPEGQEVVIVIGEELNEERIQQYF
;
A
#
# COMPACT_ATOMS: atom_id res chain seq x y z
N GLY A 1 -1.54 -19.23 14.25
CA GLY A 1 -1.19 -20.43 13.47
C GLY A 1 -2.05 -21.65 13.83
N ASP A 2 -2.04 -22.10 15.10
CA ASP A 2 -2.76 -23.31 15.53
C ASP A 2 -4.30 -23.24 15.37
N VAL A 3 -4.88 -22.06 15.47
CA VAL A 3 -6.34 -21.88 15.34
C VAL A 3 -6.77 -22.14 13.90
N TYR A 4 -6.05 -21.61 12.93
CA TYR A 4 -6.36 -21.79 11.50
C TYR A 4 -6.16 -23.25 11.05
N LYS A 5 -5.10 -23.89 11.53
CA LYS A 5 -4.84 -25.30 11.25
C LYS A 5 -5.96 -26.21 11.74
N ARG A 6 -6.53 -25.94 12.91
CA ARG A 6 -7.64 -26.73 13.48
C ARG A 6 -8.96 -26.55 12.73
N GLN A 7 -9.10 -25.43 11.98
CA GLN A 7 -10.30 -25.12 11.21
C GLN A 7 -10.25 -25.65 9.77
N GLY A 8 -9.12 -26.20 9.31
CA GLY A 8 -8.99 -26.85 8.00
C GLY A 8 -9.10 -25.90 6.82
N TYR A 9 -8.56 -24.68 6.94
CA TYR A 9 -8.47 -23.76 5.80
C TYR A 9 -7.43 -24.23 4.78
N ASP A 10 -7.82 -24.24 3.51
CA ASP A 10 -6.94 -24.59 2.40
C ASP A 10 -5.98 -23.46 2.02
N ARG A 11 -6.34 -22.20 2.35
CA ARG A 11 -5.58 -21.00 2.00
C ARG A 11 -5.75 -19.91 3.04
N VAL A 12 -4.67 -19.19 3.29
CA VAL A 12 -4.64 -17.95 4.08
C VAL A 12 -4.22 -16.82 3.15
N ILE A 13 -5.01 -15.77 3.11
CA ILE A 13 -4.70 -14.54 2.38
C ILE A 13 -4.18 -13.53 3.38
N VAL A 14 -3.02 -12.94 3.09
CA VAL A 14 -2.40 -11.91 3.91
C VAL A 14 -2.32 -10.64 3.08
N GLU A 15 -2.89 -9.55 3.58
CA GLU A 15 -2.75 -8.21 3.04
C GLU A 15 -1.92 -7.39 4.04
N PRO A 16 -0.62 -7.23 3.81
CA PRO A 16 0.22 -6.41 4.67
C PRO A 16 0.00 -4.91 4.39
N SER A 17 0.56 -4.07 5.27
CA SER A 17 0.69 -2.63 4.99
C SER A 17 1.59 -2.40 3.78
N GLY A 18 1.30 -1.37 2.96
CA GLY A 18 2.17 -0.98 1.82
C GLY A 18 3.54 -0.41 2.20
N ILE A 19 3.89 -0.41 3.48
CA ILE A 19 5.22 -0.06 4.00
C ILE A 19 5.88 -1.27 4.72
N TYR A 20 5.44 -2.47 4.38
CA TYR A 20 5.85 -3.70 5.03
C TYR A 20 7.10 -4.29 4.37
N ASP A 21 8.04 -4.80 5.17
CA ASP A 21 9.19 -5.53 4.65
C ASP A 21 8.80 -6.95 4.22
N VAL A 22 8.75 -7.16 2.91
CA VAL A 22 8.38 -8.45 2.29
C VAL A 22 9.37 -9.56 2.64
N ASP A 23 10.66 -9.23 2.75
CA ASP A 23 11.70 -10.20 3.06
C ASP A 23 11.55 -10.73 4.48
N GLU A 24 11.27 -9.84 5.45
CA GLU A 24 11.04 -10.25 6.84
C GLU A 24 9.84 -11.19 6.95
N PHE A 25 8.76 -10.91 6.21
CA PHE A 25 7.61 -11.81 6.18
C PHE A 25 7.96 -13.19 5.61
N PHE A 26 8.74 -13.25 4.53
CA PHE A 26 9.17 -14.53 3.98
C PHE A 26 10.09 -15.30 4.92
N ASP A 27 10.96 -14.61 5.62
CA ASP A 27 11.85 -15.22 6.61
C ASP A 27 11.01 -15.82 7.76
N VAL A 28 10.02 -15.09 8.28
CA VAL A 28 9.09 -15.59 9.30
C VAL A 28 8.30 -16.82 8.81
N LEU A 29 7.86 -16.86 7.55
CA LEU A 29 7.16 -18.02 6.99
C LEU A 29 8.08 -19.27 6.84
N ARG A 30 9.38 -19.06 6.71
CA ARG A 30 10.37 -20.14 6.59
C ARG A 30 10.93 -20.62 7.92
N ASP A 31 10.61 -19.95 9.03
CA ASP A 31 11.02 -20.34 10.36
C ASP A 31 10.20 -21.50 10.92
N ASP A 32 10.88 -22.39 11.71
CA ASP A 32 10.22 -23.46 12.49
C ASP A 32 9.38 -22.85 13.64
N PRO A 33 8.11 -23.25 13.81
CA PRO A 33 7.41 -24.38 13.16
C PRO A 33 6.51 -23.98 11.97
N ILE A 34 6.57 -22.73 11.49
CA ILE A 34 5.62 -22.19 10.50
C ILE A 34 5.80 -22.90 9.16
N ASP A 35 7.04 -23.10 8.73
CA ASP A 35 7.46 -23.78 7.50
C ASP A 35 6.89 -25.20 7.35
N ARG A 36 6.52 -25.86 8.46
CA ARG A 36 5.92 -27.20 8.45
C ARG A 36 4.42 -27.20 8.10
N TRP A 37 3.80 -26.04 8.14
CA TRP A 37 2.33 -25.93 8.04
C TRP A 37 1.87 -25.03 6.91
N TYR A 38 2.73 -24.16 6.45
CA TYR A 38 2.44 -23.18 5.41
C TYR A 38 3.52 -23.23 4.34
N GLU A 39 3.10 -23.03 3.11
CA GLU A 39 3.98 -22.76 1.98
C GLU A 39 3.58 -21.45 1.32
N ILE A 40 4.55 -20.74 0.76
CA ILE A 40 4.29 -19.53 0.00
C ILE A 40 3.59 -19.96 -1.30
N GLY A 41 2.36 -19.54 -1.47
CA GLY A 41 1.56 -19.83 -2.66
C GLY A 41 1.76 -18.76 -3.72
N ASN A 42 0.89 -17.75 -3.74
CA ASN A 42 0.91 -16.69 -4.74
C ASN A 42 1.30 -15.37 -4.09
N VAL A 43 2.15 -14.62 -4.76
CA VAL A 43 2.52 -13.24 -4.39
C VAL A 43 2.01 -12.31 -5.47
N ILE A 44 1.06 -11.45 -5.09
CA ILE A 44 0.47 -10.46 -5.98
C ILE A 44 0.87 -9.09 -5.45
N THR A 45 1.54 -8.32 -6.27
CA THR A 45 1.87 -6.93 -5.95
C THR A 45 0.91 -6.00 -6.64
N VAL A 46 0.28 -5.11 -5.88
CA VAL A 46 -0.66 -4.13 -6.39
C VAL A 46 0.03 -2.77 -6.43
N VAL A 47 0.20 -2.22 -7.63
CA VAL A 47 0.84 -0.93 -7.86
C VAL A 47 -0.19 0.05 -8.39
N ASP A 48 -0.17 1.29 -7.92
CA ASP A 48 -1.04 2.34 -8.43
C ASP A 48 -0.67 2.71 -9.87
N ALA A 49 -1.62 2.62 -10.80
CA ALA A 49 -1.41 3.01 -12.19
C ALA A 49 -1.05 4.50 -12.37
N LYS A 50 -1.35 5.32 -11.34
CA LYS A 50 -1.04 6.75 -11.28
C LYS A 50 0.07 7.02 -10.27
N LEU A 51 1.12 6.20 -10.28
CA LEU A 51 2.27 6.35 -9.39
C LEU A 51 2.88 7.75 -9.55
N GLU A 52 3.30 8.35 -8.44
CA GLU A 52 3.97 9.65 -8.47
C GLU A 52 5.26 9.59 -9.30
N GLU A 53 5.54 10.66 -10.07
CA GLU A 53 6.73 10.72 -10.94
C GLU A 53 8.05 10.65 -10.15
N LYS A 54 8.03 11.06 -8.88
CA LYS A 54 9.22 11.09 -8.02
C LYS A 54 8.89 10.50 -6.65
N LEU A 55 9.44 9.37 -6.39
CA LEU A 55 9.47 8.75 -5.07
C LEU A 55 10.81 9.05 -4.36
N SER A 56 10.85 8.85 -3.05
CA SER A 56 12.11 8.78 -2.30
C SER A 56 12.89 7.52 -2.69
N ASP A 57 14.16 7.46 -2.34
CA ASP A 57 14.97 6.24 -2.58
C ASP A 57 14.44 5.08 -1.73
N GLU A 58 13.89 5.36 -0.55
CA GLU A 58 13.26 4.40 0.33
C GLU A 58 11.94 3.86 -0.25
N ALA A 59 11.09 4.74 -0.80
CA ALA A 59 9.85 4.34 -1.45
C ALA A 59 10.11 3.55 -2.73
N ASP A 60 11.13 3.92 -3.52
CA ASP A 60 11.60 3.14 -4.67
C ASP A 60 12.10 1.76 -4.25
N TYR A 61 12.81 1.69 -3.12
CA TYR A 61 13.27 0.42 -2.57
C TYR A 61 12.10 -0.48 -2.16
N LEU A 62 11.11 0.06 -1.44
CA LEU A 62 9.91 -0.70 -1.07
C LEU A 62 9.16 -1.20 -2.30
N LEU A 63 8.91 -0.31 -3.26
CA LEU A 63 8.26 -0.67 -4.53
C LEU A 63 8.99 -1.83 -5.23
N ALA A 64 10.33 -1.76 -5.28
CA ALA A 64 11.15 -2.81 -5.89
C ALA A 64 11.13 -4.11 -5.06
N SER A 65 11.21 -4.04 -3.73
CA SER A 65 11.20 -5.20 -2.85
C SER A 65 9.88 -5.97 -2.93
N GLU A 66 8.76 -5.25 -2.95
CA GLU A 66 7.43 -5.84 -3.11
C GLU A 66 7.23 -6.48 -4.48
N ALA A 67 7.77 -5.86 -5.54
CA ALA A 67 7.65 -6.37 -6.90
C ALA A 67 8.63 -7.50 -7.22
N ALA A 68 9.79 -7.55 -6.58
CA ALA A 68 10.86 -8.49 -6.92
C ALA A 68 10.41 -9.95 -6.85
N ASN A 69 9.63 -10.30 -5.84
CA ASN A 69 9.16 -11.67 -5.62
C ASN A 69 7.74 -11.93 -6.16
N ALA A 70 7.08 -10.95 -6.76
CA ALA A 70 5.71 -11.09 -7.25
C ALA A 70 5.60 -12.14 -8.36
N GLY A 71 4.64 -13.05 -8.27
CA GLY A 71 4.22 -13.90 -9.37
C GLY A 71 3.36 -13.15 -10.38
N CYS A 72 2.64 -12.12 -9.91
CA CYS A 72 1.80 -11.26 -10.72
C CYS A 72 1.86 -9.82 -10.20
N ILE A 73 1.86 -8.84 -11.11
CA ILE A 73 1.68 -7.43 -10.78
C ILE A 73 0.36 -6.95 -11.36
N VAL A 74 -0.42 -6.26 -10.54
CA VAL A 74 -1.71 -5.68 -10.94
C VAL A 74 -1.64 -4.17 -10.80
N LEU A 75 -1.97 -3.43 -11.84
CA LEU A 75 -2.12 -1.98 -11.75
C LEU A 75 -3.53 -1.62 -11.27
N SER A 76 -3.61 -1.15 -10.04
CA SER A 76 -4.86 -0.60 -9.50
C SER A 76 -5.18 0.74 -10.15
N ARG A 77 -6.46 1.12 -10.17
CA ARG A 77 -6.94 2.38 -10.78
C ARG A 77 -6.57 2.55 -12.26
N SER A 78 -6.29 1.46 -12.95
CA SER A 78 -5.94 1.48 -14.38
C SER A 78 -7.04 2.09 -15.25
N GLN A 79 -8.32 1.97 -14.84
CA GLN A 79 -9.46 2.60 -15.51
C GLN A 79 -9.51 4.14 -15.36
N GLU A 80 -8.77 4.69 -14.40
CA GLU A 80 -8.67 6.12 -14.14
C GLU A 80 -7.39 6.75 -14.72
N ALA A 81 -6.46 5.91 -15.16
CA ALA A 81 -5.17 6.32 -15.68
C ALA A 81 -5.17 6.41 -17.21
N SER A 82 -4.46 7.38 -17.75
CA SER A 82 -4.14 7.45 -19.16
C SER A 82 -3.08 6.40 -19.53
N GLU A 83 -3.00 6.03 -20.83
CA GLU A 83 -1.95 5.14 -21.34
C GLU A 83 -0.55 5.64 -20.95
N LYS A 84 -0.34 6.95 -21.00
CA LYS A 84 0.96 7.57 -20.64
C LYS A 84 1.28 7.42 -19.14
N GLU A 85 0.31 7.55 -18.26
CA GLU A 85 0.52 7.33 -16.82
C GLU A 85 0.86 5.88 -16.53
N ILE A 86 0.18 4.94 -17.20
CA ILE A 86 0.48 3.50 -17.12
C ILE A 86 1.92 3.22 -17.60
N GLU A 87 2.31 3.75 -18.77
CA GLU A 87 3.68 3.60 -19.30
C GLU A 87 4.72 4.20 -18.34
N ASN A 88 4.44 5.36 -17.76
CA ASN A 88 5.32 6.01 -16.79
C ASN A 88 5.48 5.15 -15.53
N THR A 89 4.37 4.61 -14.99
CA THR A 89 4.39 3.71 -13.83
C THR A 89 5.22 2.46 -14.09
N VAL A 90 5.03 1.80 -15.23
CA VAL A 90 5.82 0.62 -15.62
C VAL A 90 7.30 0.95 -15.78
N SER A 91 7.59 2.10 -16.38
CA SER A 91 8.97 2.58 -16.55
C SER A 91 9.62 2.88 -15.21
N HIS A 92 8.90 3.53 -14.29
CA HIS A 92 9.35 3.83 -12.94
C HIS A 92 9.63 2.55 -12.15
N LEU A 93 8.70 1.58 -12.18
CA LEU A 93 8.87 0.28 -11.55
C LEU A 93 10.15 -0.42 -12.02
N ASN A 94 10.39 -0.44 -13.32
CA ASN A 94 11.61 -1.01 -13.89
C ASN A 94 12.88 -0.25 -13.49
N ALA A 95 12.81 1.07 -13.35
CA ALA A 95 13.92 1.88 -12.85
C ALA A 95 14.21 1.60 -11.36
N ALA A 96 13.17 1.44 -10.53
CA ALA A 96 13.31 1.05 -9.13
C ALA A 96 13.97 -0.33 -9.00
N MET A 97 13.56 -1.31 -9.83
CA MET A 97 14.22 -2.63 -9.89
C MET A 97 15.70 -2.53 -10.24
N GLU A 98 16.07 -1.62 -11.15
CA GLU A 98 17.48 -1.40 -11.51
C GLU A 98 18.29 -0.80 -10.37
N LYS A 99 17.73 0.17 -9.62
CA LYS A 99 18.37 0.76 -8.44
C LYS A 99 18.76 -0.28 -7.40
N VAL A 100 17.91 -1.28 -7.17
CA VAL A 100 18.20 -2.39 -6.24
C VAL A 100 18.99 -3.53 -6.88
N GLN A 101 19.49 -3.36 -8.10
CA GLN A 101 20.25 -4.35 -8.85
C GLN A 101 19.51 -5.67 -9.09
N CYS A 102 18.17 -5.63 -9.09
CA CYS A 102 17.35 -6.76 -9.50
C CYS A 102 17.37 -6.90 -11.03
N LYS A 103 17.49 -8.14 -11.52
CA LYS A 103 17.53 -8.40 -12.96
C LYS A 103 16.17 -8.44 -13.61
N ARG A 104 15.14 -8.62 -12.82
CA ARG A 104 13.76 -8.74 -13.30
C ARG A 104 13.30 -7.42 -13.94
N ARG A 105 12.55 -7.54 -15.03
CA ARG A 105 11.93 -6.42 -15.73
C ARG A 105 10.51 -6.81 -16.09
N PHE A 106 9.60 -5.87 -15.97
CA PHE A 106 8.18 -6.06 -16.20
C PHE A 106 7.77 -5.38 -17.50
N LYS A 107 6.98 -6.08 -18.30
CA LYS A 107 6.39 -5.56 -19.53
C LYS A 107 5.01 -6.17 -19.74
N ASP A 108 4.97 -7.44 -20.14
CA ASP A 108 3.75 -8.15 -20.52
C ASP A 108 3.14 -8.94 -19.35
N GLU A 109 3.85 -9.00 -18.22
CA GLU A 109 3.45 -9.73 -16.99
C GLU A 109 2.56 -8.89 -16.07
N ILE A 110 2.26 -7.64 -16.46
CA ILE A 110 1.47 -6.71 -15.67
C ILE A 110 0.02 -6.79 -16.11
N VAL A 111 -0.87 -7.02 -15.15
CA VAL A 111 -2.31 -6.98 -15.40
C VAL A 111 -2.78 -5.52 -15.36
N VAL A 112 -3.22 -5.03 -16.51
CA VAL A 112 -3.78 -3.68 -16.69
C VAL A 112 -5.24 -3.85 -17.12
N LYS A 113 -6.14 -3.97 -16.14
CA LYS A 113 -7.56 -4.20 -16.38
C LYS A 113 -8.38 -3.57 -15.29
N ASP A 114 -9.53 -3.00 -15.64
CA ASP A 114 -10.51 -2.55 -14.68
C ASP A 114 -10.95 -3.74 -13.80
N TRP A 115 -10.82 -3.60 -12.50
CA TRP A 115 -11.13 -4.67 -11.55
C TRP A 115 -12.61 -5.11 -11.63
N THR A 116 -13.52 -4.21 -12.03
CA THR A 116 -14.95 -4.54 -12.24
C THR A 116 -15.18 -5.45 -13.45
N ALA A 117 -14.18 -5.53 -14.34
CA ALA A 117 -14.20 -6.35 -15.55
C ALA A 117 -13.40 -7.66 -15.38
N PHE A 118 -12.88 -7.98 -14.19
CA PHE A 118 -12.21 -9.25 -13.95
C PHE A 118 -13.17 -10.41 -14.14
N ASP A 119 -12.71 -11.42 -14.86
CA ASP A 119 -13.43 -12.64 -15.15
C ASP A 119 -12.76 -13.87 -14.49
N GLU A 120 -13.31 -15.05 -14.73
CA GLU A 120 -12.81 -16.30 -14.15
C GLU A 120 -11.35 -16.57 -14.53
N ALA A 121 -10.93 -16.23 -15.75
CA ALA A 121 -9.56 -16.44 -16.23
C ALA A 121 -8.56 -15.51 -15.50
N ASP A 122 -8.97 -14.28 -15.18
CA ASP A 122 -8.15 -13.37 -14.37
C ASP A 122 -7.94 -13.94 -12.96
N TYR A 123 -9.02 -14.41 -12.33
CA TYR A 123 -8.93 -15.03 -11.02
C TYR A 123 -8.12 -16.33 -11.02
N GLU A 124 -8.23 -17.16 -12.05
CA GLU A 124 -7.37 -18.34 -12.22
C GLU A 124 -5.89 -17.93 -12.31
N THR A 125 -5.59 -16.86 -13.04
CA THR A 125 -4.24 -16.30 -13.12
C THR A 125 -3.74 -15.88 -11.74
N PHE A 126 -4.52 -15.13 -10.99
CA PHE A 126 -4.15 -14.70 -9.62
C PHE A 126 -3.97 -15.88 -8.66
N LEU A 127 -4.80 -16.92 -8.78
CA LEU A 127 -4.73 -18.10 -7.94
C LEU A 127 -3.59 -19.05 -8.29
N SER A 128 -2.95 -18.87 -9.44
CA SER A 128 -1.89 -19.75 -9.96
C SER A 128 -0.59 -19.04 -10.30
N CYS A 129 -0.48 -17.74 -10.07
CA CYS A 129 0.70 -16.96 -10.46
C CYS A 129 1.99 -17.37 -9.72
N GLY A 130 1.87 -18.05 -8.57
CA GLY A 130 3.02 -18.43 -7.77
C GLY A 130 3.79 -17.23 -7.20
N TYR A 131 5.10 -17.40 -7.04
CA TYR A 131 6.04 -16.33 -6.71
C TYR A 131 7.39 -16.61 -7.37
N VAL A 132 8.20 -15.58 -7.53
CA VAL A 132 9.53 -15.67 -8.14
C VAL A 132 10.57 -15.37 -7.06
N PRO A 133 11.42 -16.32 -6.66
CA PRO A 133 12.50 -16.03 -5.73
C PRO A 133 13.60 -15.26 -6.45
N GLU A 134 13.69 -13.96 -6.18
CA GLU A 134 14.69 -13.09 -6.79
C GLU A 134 15.68 -12.56 -5.75
N ASN A 135 16.88 -12.29 -6.20
CA ASN A 135 17.90 -11.62 -5.42
C ASN A 135 18.04 -10.17 -5.84
N TYR A 136 18.04 -9.29 -4.87
CA TYR A 136 18.30 -7.87 -5.06
C TYR A 136 19.12 -7.31 -3.91
N ARG A 137 19.68 -6.12 -4.09
CA ARG A 137 20.46 -5.46 -3.06
C ARG A 137 19.54 -4.96 -1.97
N LYS A 138 19.63 -5.59 -0.78
CA LYS A 138 18.86 -5.14 0.39
C LYS A 138 19.37 -3.79 0.87
N MET A 139 18.45 -2.87 1.10
CA MET A 139 18.68 -1.64 1.83
C MET A 139 18.24 -1.88 3.27
N HIS A 140 19.04 -1.52 4.23
CA HIS A 140 18.63 -1.58 5.63
C HIS A 140 17.76 -0.35 5.88
N ILE A 141 16.46 -0.52 5.88
CA ILE A 141 15.51 0.48 6.33
C ILE A 141 15.31 0.20 7.81
N GLU A 142 15.69 1.14 8.68
CA GLU A 142 15.37 1.02 10.10
C GLU A 142 13.86 1.12 10.27
N GLU A 143 13.24 0.05 10.78
CA GLU A 143 11.79 0.00 10.98
C GLU A 143 11.32 1.18 11.83
N GLY A 144 10.32 1.89 11.33
CA GLY A 144 9.64 2.98 12.05
C GLY A 144 10.33 4.34 11.99
N GLU A 145 11.50 4.51 11.37
CA GLU A 145 12.14 5.82 11.22
C GLU A 145 11.78 6.49 9.88
N THR A 146 11.70 5.73 8.80
CA THR A 146 11.45 6.29 7.46
C THR A 146 9.96 6.46 7.18
N PHE A 147 9.19 5.38 7.34
CA PHE A 147 7.74 5.41 7.10
C PHE A 147 6.99 5.34 8.42
N LYS A 148 6.08 6.29 8.64
CA LYS A 148 5.28 6.35 9.87
C LYS A 148 3.80 6.50 9.54
N SER A 149 2.98 5.92 10.43
CA SER A 149 1.56 6.20 10.51
C SER A 149 1.28 6.83 11.87
N LEU A 150 0.80 8.07 11.86
CA LEU A 150 0.36 8.78 13.06
C LEU A 150 -1.16 8.67 13.17
N TYR A 151 -1.64 8.38 14.37
CA TYR A 151 -3.05 8.15 14.66
C TYR A 151 -3.59 9.23 15.57
N PHE A 152 -4.60 9.95 15.13
CA PHE A 152 -5.27 11.01 15.87
C PHE A 152 -6.71 10.57 16.16
N MET A 153 -7.04 10.43 17.44
CA MET A 153 -8.35 9.97 17.90
C MET A 153 -9.00 11.02 18.79
N ASN A 154 -10.33 10.96 18.91
CA ASN A 154 -11.13 11.86 19.77
C ASN A 154 -10.88 13.32 19.43
N LEU A 155 -10.85 13.67 18.17
CA LEU A 155 -10.70 15.03 17.70
C LEU A 155 -12.00 15.81 17.95
N ASP A 156 -11.88 16.98 18.61
CA ASP A 156 -13.01 17.90 18.82
C ASP A 156 -13.16 18.82 17.60
N LYS A 157 -13.44 18.21 16.44
CA LYS A 157 -13.57 18.88 15.15
C LYS A 157 -14.70 18.30 14.33
N THR A 158 -15.31 19.14 13.52
CA THR A 158 -16.31 18.72 12.54
C THR A 158 -15.64 17.99 11.36
N THR A 159 -16.40 17.23 10.62
CA THR A 159 -15.94 16.56 9.39
C THR A 159 -15.32 17.54 8.39
N ASP A 160 -15.92 18.71 8.20
CA ASP A 160 -15.41 19.74 7.30
C ASP A 160 -14.06 20.31 7.77
N GLU A 161 -13.89 20.54 9.06
CA GLU A 161 -12.63 21.01 9.63
C GLU A 161 -11.52 19.95 9.46
N ILE A 162 -11.84 18.66 9.59
CA ILE A 162 -10.89 17.58 9.37
C ILE A 162 -10.50 17.47 7.89
N ILE A 163 -11.46 17.65 6.98
CA ILE A 163 -11.19 17.68 5.54
C ILE A 163 -10.25 18.83 5.18
N GLU A 164 -10.47 20.02 5.71
CA GLU A 164 -9.59 21.16 5.49
C GLU A 164 -8.21 20.94 6.14
N ALA A 165 -8.16 20.37 7.34
CA ALA A 165 -6.90 19.99 7.98
C ALA A 165 -6.09 19.00 7.11
N ALA A 166 -6.74 18.01 6.54
CA ALA A 166 -6.10 17.02 5.66
C ALA A 166 -5.46 17.68 4.42
N LYS A 167 -6.12 18.66 3.81
CA LYS A 167 -5.57 19.43 2.68
C LYS A 167 -4.31 20.19 3.10
N HIS A 168 -4.39 20.91 4.21
CA HIS A 168 -3.28 21.68 4.71
C HIS A 168 -2.08 20.81 5.12
N ILE A 169 -2.32 19.68 5.77
CA ILE A 169 -1.28 18.71 6.15
C ILE A 169 -0.54 18.18 4.92
N LEU A 170 -1.25 17.88 3.83
CA LEU A 170 -0.64 17.42 2.57
C LEU A 170 0.20 18.52 1.90
N GLU A 171 -0.16 19.78 2.05
CA GLU A 171 0.54 20.92 1.42
C GLU A 171 1.69 21.47 2.27
N ASP A 172 1.63 21.30 3.58
CA ASP A 172 2.60 21.86 4.53
C ASP A 172 3.85 20.99 4.63
N LYS A 173 4.95 21.47 4.03
CA LYS A 173 6.25 20.79 4.06
C LYS A 173 6.84 20.65 5.48
N GLU A 174 6.40 21.44 6.45
CA GLU A 174 6.83 21.31 7.85
C GLU A 174 6.20 20.08 8.54
N CYS A 175 5.13 19.50 7.95
CA CYS A 175 4.54 18.24 8.39
C CYS A 175 5.39 17.00 8.04
N GLY A 176 6.47 17.16 7.26
CA GLY A 176 7.23 16.08 6.65
C GLY A 176 6.70 15.74 5.26
N ARG A 177 7.08 14.59 4.74
CA ARG A 177 6.60 14.12 3.44
C ARG A 177 5.35 13.25 3.64
N VAL A 178 4.22 13.93 3.70
CA VAL A 178 2.92 13.25 3.86
C VAL A 178 2.48 12.66 2.52
N PHE A 179 2.18 11.36 2.47
CA PHE A 179 1.67 10.68 1.28
C PHE A 179 0.15 10.61 1.27
N ARG A 180 -0.43 10.39 2.44
CA ARG A 180 -1.85 10.11 2.57
C ARG A 180 -2.39 10.54 3.92
N VAL A 181 -3.60 11.09 3.91
CA VAL A 181 -4.42 11.27 5.12
C VAL A 181 -5.68 10.45 4.94
N LYS A 182 -5.90 9.51 5.86
CA LYS A 182 -7.10 8.68 5.90
C LYS A 182 -7.91 9.00 7.16
N GLY A 183 -9.21 9.17 7.03
CA GLY A 183 -10.10 9.45 8.17
C GLY A 183 -11.32 8.55 8.15
N PHE A 184 -11.72 8.07 9.32
CA PHE A 184 -13.02 7.47 9.55
C PHE A 184 -13.76 8.40 10.50
N LEU A 185 -14.79 9.05 10.00
CA LEU A 185 -15.44 10.20 10.62
C LEU A 185 -16.94 9.99 10.72
N LYS A 186 -17.59 10.73 11.62
CA LYS A 186 -19.04 10.83 11.64
C LYS A 186 -19.45 12.22 11.19
N ASP A 187 -20.43 12.29 10.29
CA ASP A 187 -21.05 13.55 9.93
C ASP A 187 -22.03 14.03 11.01
N GLU A 188 -22.63 15.21 10.80
CA GLU A 188 -23.62 15.79 11.73
C GLU A 188 -24.89 14.93 11.88
N ALA A 189 -25.21 14.09 10.90
CA ALA A 189 -26.32 13.15 10.95
C ALA A 189 -25.96 11.84 11.69
N GLY A 190 -24.67 11.64 12.03
CA GLY A 190 -24.16 10.45 12.69
C GLY A 190 -23.83 9.31 11.71
N GLU A 191 -23.86 9.57 10.41
CA GLU A 191 -23.48 8.63 9.38
C GLU A 191 -21.96 8.54 9.24
N TRP A 192 -21.46 7.33 8.99
CA TRP A 192 -20.03 7.09 8.85
C TRP A 192 -19.51 7.45 7.46
N LEU A 193 -18.38 8.15 7.43
CA LEU A 193 -17.67 8.55 6.24
C LEU A 193 -16.22 8.10 6.30
N GLU A 194 -15.68 7.64 5.17
CA GLU A 194 -14.26 7.45 4.95
C GLU A 194 -13.71 8.62 4.13
N LEU A 195 -12.78 9.37 4.72
CA LEU A 195 -11.92 10.31 4.02
C LEU A 195 -10.65 9.59 3.55
N ASN A 196 -10.29 9.80 2.30
CA ASN A 196 -9.04 9.34 1.73
C ASN A 196 -8.44 10.46 0.87
N ALA A 197 -7.36 11.08 1.35
CA ALA A 197 -6.72 12.22 0.73
C ALA A 197 -5.27 11.94 0.41
N THR A 198 -4.86 12.27 -0.81
CA THR A 198 -3.48 12.26 -1.33
C THR A 198 -3.20 13.58 -2.02
N HIS A 199 -1.97 13.81 -2.50
CA HIS A 199 -1.64 14.98 -3.31
C HIS A 199 -2.39 15.05 -4.66
N GLN A 200 -2.90 13.91 -5.13
CA GLN A 200 -3.58 13.83 -6.44
C GLN A 200 -5.09 13.93 -6.32
N GLU A 201 -5.66 13.42 -5.24
CA GLU A 201 -7.11 13.33 -5.10
C GLU A 201 -7.56 13.32 -3.65
N MET A 202 -8.80 13.70 -3.45
CA MET A 202 -9.50 13.56 -2.18
C MET A 202 -10.84 12.89 -2.43
N ARG A 203 -11.10 11.79 -1.74
CA ARG A 203 -12.36 11.05 -1.82
C ARG A 203 -13.01 11.01 -0.44
N ILE A 204 -14.32 11.17 -0.42
CA ILE A 204 -15.16 11.01 0.77
C ILE A 204 -16.29 10.06 0.37
N CYS A 205 -16.36 8.92 1.05
CA CYS A 205 -17.35 7.89 0.74
C CYS A 205 -18.10 7.47 2.00
N PRO A 206 -19.42 7.25 1.94
CA PRO A 206 -20.15 6.67 3.05
C PRO A 206 -19.72 5.21 3.27
N ILE A 207 -19.62 4.83 4.54
CA ILE A 207 -19.30 3.46 4.97
C ILE A 207 -20.32 2.98 6.01
N PRO A 208 -20.54 1.67 6.16
CA PRO A 208 -21.56 1.15 7.07
C PRO A 208 -21.27 1.43 8.55
N GLU A 209 -20.00 1.30 8.94
CA GLU A 209 -19.52 1.48 10.31
C GLU A 209 -18.02 1.79 10.33
N GLY A 210 -17.50 2.36 11.41
CA GLY A 210 -16.09 2.68 11.57
C GLY A 210 -15.74 2.97 13.03
N GLN A 211 -14.48 3.36 13.24
CA GLN A 211 -13.98 3.92 14.49
C GLN A 211 -13.41 5.29 14.18
N GLU A 212 -13.80 6.30 14.94
CA GLU A 212 -13.32 7.68 14.74
C GLU A 212 -11.81 7.77 14.91
N VAL A 213 -11.11 7.96 13.79
CA VAL A 213 -9.66 8.11 13.76
C VAL A 213 -9.24 8.82 12.47
N VAL A 214 -8.24 9.67 12.58
CA VAL A 214 -7.50 10.20 11.41
C VAL A 214 -6.09 9.63 11.43
N ILE A 215 -5.64 9.13 10.29
CA ILE A 215 -4.34 8.48 10.12
C ILE A 215 -3.56 9.28 9.09
N VAL A 216 -2.40 9.79 9.48
CA VAL A 216 -1.46 10.48 8.59
C VAL A 216 -0.29 9.55 8.30
N ILE A 217 -0.04 9.28 7.02
CA ILE A 217 0.96 8.32 6.54
C ILE A 217 1.99 9.07 5.71
N GLY A 218 3.27 8.85 5.99
CA GLY A 218 4.35 9.51 5.27
C GLY A 218 5.74 9.20 5.81
N GLU A 219 6.73 9.92 5.28
CA GLU A 219 8.12 9.89 5.69
C GLU A 219 8.45 11.12 6.54
N GLU A 220 9.36 10.97 7.50
CA GLU A 220 9.87 12.07 8.35
C GLU A 220 8.75 12.92 8.94
N LEU A 221 7.63 12.30 9.34
CA LEU A 221 6.47 13.02 9.85
C LEU A 221 6.79 13.81 11.12
N ASN A 222 6.43 15.09 11.11
CA ASN A 222 6.50 15.98 12.25
C ASN A 222 5.16 15.97 13.01
N GLU A 223 5.06 15.10 14.02
CA GLU A 223 3.84 14.90 14.80
C GLU A 223 3.37 16.19 15.47
N GLU A 224 4.28 16.99 16.06
CA GLU A 224 3.95 18.25 16.72
C GLU A 224 3.35 19.26 15.75
N ARG A 225 3.84 19.30 14.51
CA ARG A 225 3.32 20.19 13.48
C ARG A 225 1.95 19.73 12.98
N ILE A 226 1.80 18.43 12.74
CA ILE A 226 0.54 17.83 12.29
C ILE A 226 -0.55 18.01 13.35
N GLN A 227 -0.22 17.84 14.61
CA GLN A 227 -1.15 18.04 15.73
C GLN A 227 -1.75 19.46 15.78
N GLN A 228 -1.07 20.47 15.25
CA GLN A 228 -1.59 21.85 15.24
C GLN A 228 -2.80 22.04 14.29
N TYR A 229 -3.01 21.12 13.39
CA TYR A 229 -4.14 21.11 12.46
C TYR A 229 -5.38 20.42 13.06
N PHE A 230 -5.18 19.62 14.08
CA PHE A 230 -6.21 18.89 14.82
C PHE A 230 -6.42 19.46 16.22
#